data_6c4e690c889ad68d034d85dd58b4e45b
#
_entry.id   6c4e690c889ad68d034d85dd58b4e45b
#
_cell.length_a   1.000
_cell.length_b   1.000
_cell.length_c   1.000
_cell.angle_alpha   90.00
_cell.angle_beta   90.00
_cell.angle_gamma   90.00
#
_symmetry.space_group_name_H-M   'P 1'
#
loop_
_entity.id
_entity.type
_entity.pdbx_description
1 polymer ?
#
loop_
_entity_poly.entity_id
_entity_poly.type
_entity_poly.pdbx_seq_one_letter_code
_entity_poly.pdbx_strand_id
1 'polypeptide(L)'
;RAAGTKRLRVTRPGQAATTTSLSRALALDDVTFIELWEAMLAIAPRTAWLAAAHPRPENIERLEFCIAKVETARSAEGAVAGVVEFFGSLAATSANRVLVLAMQPVTKLLAPSLRRVIDRVPQGRSRIAVAQRCIVEAMRRGDAEEAQAWMTRHVQDFRRGYEVAGIALDTRAGDV
;
A
#
# COMPACT_ATOMS: atom_id res chain seq x y z
N ARG A 1 25.31 -5.25 49.01
CA ARG A 1 24.26 -5.07 48.00
C ARG A 1 24.90 -5.30 46.65
N ALA A 2 24.63 -6.44 46.01
CA ALA A 2 25.11 -6.74 44.67
C ALA A 2 24.30 -5.92 43.65
N ALA A 3 24.99 -5.06 42.91
CA ALA A 3 24.40 -4.33 41.77
C ALA A 3 24.07 -5.33 40.66
N GLY A 4 22.77 -5.55 40.43
CA GLY A 4 22.31 -6.43 39.37
C GLY A 4 22.69 -5.85 37.99
N THR A 5 23.57 -6.53 37.30
CA THR A 5 23.99 -6.20 35.93
C THR A 5 22.77 -6.38 35.04
N LYS A 6 22.18 -5.26 34.59
CA LYS A 6 21.12 -5.24 33.59
C LYS A 6 21.70 -5.76 32.29
N ARG A 7 21.47 -7.05 31.96
CA ARG A 7 21.87 -7.60 30.65
C ARG A 7 20.99 -6.99 29.58
N LEU A 8 21.56 -6.16 28.71
CA LEU A 8 20.91 -5.69 27.47
C LEU A 8 20.75 -6.90 26.54
N ARG A 9 19.50 -7.24 26.26
CA ARG A 9 19.17 -8.28 25.29
C ARG A 9 18.85 -7.62 23.96
N VAL A 10 19.66 -7.85 22.94
CA VAL A 10 19.37 -7.43 21.58
C VAL A 10 18.21 -8.28 21.05
N THR A 11 17.03 -7.67 20.89
CA THR A 11 15.88 -8.31 20.24
C THR A 11 15.82 -7.84 18.80
N ARG A 12 15.47 -8.77 17.89
CA ARG A 12 15.20 -8.38 16.49
C ARG A 12 14.01 -7.42 16.49
N PRO A 13 14.11 -6.23 15.85
CA PRO A 13 12.97 -5.35 15.74
C PRO A 13 11.85 -6.08 14.97
N GLY A 14 10.63 -6.00 15.48
CA GLY A 14 9.45 -6.52 14.77
C GLY A 14 9.18 -5.72 13.49
N GLN A 15 8.53 -6.33 12.51
CA GLN A 15 8.19 -5.70 11.22
C GLN A 15 7.51 -4.33 11.39
N ALA A 16 6.58 -4.20 12.33
CA ALA A 16 5.90 -2.94 12.63
C ALA A 16 6.87 -1.84 13.08
N ALA A 17 7.85 -2.16 13.93
CA ALA A 17 8.85 -1.21 14.39
C ALA A 17 9.76 -0.75 13.24
N THR A 18 10.20 -1.67 12.38
CA THR A 18 11.01 -1.36 11.19
C THR A 18 10.25 -0.45 10.23
N THR A 19 8.99 -0.78 9.92
CA THR A 19 8.13 0.04 9.06
C THR A 19 7.94 1.45 9.63
N THR A 20 7.67 1.57 10.93
CA THR A 20 7.47 2.88 11.57
C THR A 20 8.77 3.72 11.54
N SER A 21 9.91 3.10 11.79
CA SER A 21 11.21 3.79 11.74
C SER A 21 11.54 4.27 10.33
N LEU A 22 11.31 3.42 9.31
CA LEU A 22 11.54 3.79 7.91
C LEU A 22 10.57 4.87 7.43
N SER A 23 9.26 4.76 7.75
CA SER A 23 8.29 5.81 7.41
C SER A 23 8.68 7.16 8.03
N ARG A 24 9.18 7.12 9.27
CA ARG A 24 9.62 8.34 9.97
C ARG A 24 10.88 8.94 9.34
N ALA A 25 11.85 8.10 8.95
CA ALA A 25 13.06 8.55 8.25
C ALA A 25 12.70 9.21 6.92
N LEU A 26 11.88 8.55 6.08
CA LEU A 26 11.43 9.09 4.79
C LEU A 26 10.64 10.40 4.94
N ALA A 27 9.82 10.54 6.00
CA ALA A 27 9.10 11.77 6.28
C ALA A 27 10.03 12.93 6.69
N LEU A 28 11.14 12.63 7.39
CA LEU A 28 12.15 13.62 7.78
C LEU A 28 13.04 14.04 6.60
N ASP A 29 13.18 13.20 5.57
CA ASP A 29 13.91 13.50 4.34
C ASP A 29 13.06 14.27 3.32
N ASP A 30 11.91 14.82 3.73
CA ASP A 30 11.02 15.62 2.88
C ASP A 30 10.57 14.92 1.58
N VAL A 31 10.42 13.58 1.63
CA VAL A 31 10.04 12.78 0.47
C VAL A 31 8.72 13.28 -0.12
N THR A 32 8.68 13.45 -1.43
CA THR A 32 7.54 13.97 -2.18
C THR A 32 6.59 12.86 -2.61
N PHE A 33 5.36 13.25 -3.01
CA PHE A 33 4.41 12.31 -3.58
C PHE A 33 4.97 11.63 -4.84
N ILE A 34 5.65 12.38 -5.73
CA ILE A 34 6.14 11.80 -7.00
C ILE A 34 7.18 10.69 -6.73
N GLU A 35 8.08 10.88 -5.76
CA GLU A 35 9.07 9.87 -5.38
C GLU A 35 8.40 8.60 -4.80
N LEU A 36 7.38 8.78 -3.95
CA LEU A 36 6.61 7.66 -3.42
C LEU A 36 5.82 6.92 -4.51
N TRP A 37 5.25 7.66 -5.47
CA TRP A 37 4.53 7.10 -6.60
C TRP A 37 5.46 6.32 -7.53
N GLU A 38 6.65 6.84 -7.85
CA GLU A 38 7.67 6.14 -8.63
C GLU A 38 8.12 4.84 -7.95
N ALA A 39 8.36 4.88 -6.63
CA ALA A 39 8.66 3.69 -5.85
C ALA A 39 7.52 2.66 -5.91
N MET A 40 6.27 3.08 -5.76
CA MET A 40 5.10 2.20 -5.90
C MET A 40 5.01 1.60 -7.29
N LEU A 41 5.24 2.39 -8.34
CA LEU A 41 5.21 1.91 -9.73
C LEU A 41 6.30 0.87 -10.01
N ALA A 42 7.44 0.98 -9.34
CA ALA A 42 8.52 0.00 -9.46
C ALA A 42 8.22 -1.33 -8.74
N ILE A 43 7.60 -1.28 -7.55
CA ILE A 43 7.48 -2.46 -6.68
C ILE A 43 6.10 -3.14 -6.71
N ALA A 44 5.00 -2.38 -6.80
CA ALA A 44 3.66 -2.94 -6.67
C ALA A 44 3.27 -3.86 -7.83
N PRO A 45 3.57 -3.57 -9.12
CA PRO A 45 3.25 -4.47 -10.22
C PRO A 45 3.96 -5.83 -10.09
N ARG A 46 5.25 -5.83 -9.72
CA ARG A 46 5.98 -7.08 -9.50
C ARG A 46 5.45 -7.84 -8.29
N THR A 47 5.01 -7.14 -7.26
CA THR A 47 4.39 -7.77 -6.09
C THR A 47 3.09 -8.48 -6.48
N ALA A 48 2.25 -7.85 -7.31
CA ALA A 48 1.01 -8.46 -7.82
C ALA A 48 1.30 -9.70 -8.68
N TRP A 49 2.31 -9.64 -9.53
CA TRP A 49 2.76 -10.77 -10.33
C TRP A 49 3.15 -11.97 -9.46
N LEU A 50 4.00 -11.75 -8.46
CA LEU A 50 4.44 -12.80 -7.53
C LEU A 50 3.28 -13.37 -6.72
N ALA A 51 2.34 -12.52 -6.29
CA ALA A 51 1.16 -12.94 -5.55
C ALA A 51 0.22 -13.81 -6.40
N ALA A 52 0.12 -13.52 -7.71
CA ALA A 52 -0.72 -14.26 -8.65
C ALA A 52 -0.09 -15.59 -9.10
N ALA A 53 1.24 -15.73 -9.05
CA ALA A 53 1.93 -16.95 -9.50
C ALA A 53 1.59 -18.20 -8.66
N HIS A 54 1.18 -17.99 -7.39
CA HIS A 54 0.81 -19.08 -6.47
C HIS A 54 -0.44 -18.70 -5.67
N PRO A 55 -1.63 -18.64 -6.30
CA PRO A 55 -2.85 -18.20 -5.64
C PRO A 55 -3.26 -19.20 -4.55
N ARG A 56 -3.64 -18.67 -3.38
CA ARG A 56 -4.21 -19.44 -2.28
C ARG A 56 -5.58 -18.87 -1.94
N PRO A 57 -6.61 -19.70 -1.76
CA PRO A 57 -7.96 -19.23 -1.47
C PRO A 57 -8.03 -18.23 -0.30
N GLU A 58 -7.35 -18.53 0.80
CA GLU A 58 -7.32 -17.68 1.99
C GLU A 58 -6.74 -16.28 1.74
N ASN A 59 -5.79 -16.16 0.81
CA ASN A 59 -5.20 -14.88 0.42
C ASN A 59 -6.17 -14.08 -0.46
N ILE A 60 -6.87 -14.75 -1.36
CA ILE A 60 -7.91 -14.14 -2.21
C ILE A 60 -9.04 -13.59 -1.34
N GLU A 61 -9.58 -14.39 -0.42
CA GLU A 61 -10.64 -13.97 0.51
C GLU A 61 -10.23 -12.74 1.33
N ARG A 62 -8.98 -12.72 1.81
CA ARG A 62 -8.44 -11.57 2.55
C ARG A 62 -8.37 -10.30 1.71
N LEU A 63 -7.95 -10.40 0.46
CA LEU A 63 -7.92 -9.25 -0.45
C LEU A 63 -9.33 -8.77 -0.78
N GLU A 64 -10.29 -9.66 -1.00
CA GLU A 64 -11.71 -9.34 -1.20
C GLU A 64 -12.30 -8.62 0.02
N PHE A 65 -11.95 -9.05 1.22
CA PHE A 65 -12.37 -8.37 2.44
C PHE A 65 -11.84 -6.92 2.51
N CYS A 66 -10.58 -6.69 2.08
CA CYS A 66 -10.02 -5.34 2.00
C CYS A 66 -10.78 -4.48 0.98
N ILE A 67 -11.14 -5.04 -0.18
CA ILE A 67 -11.93 -4.35 -1.20
C ILE A 67 -13.32 -3.98 -0.66
N ALA A 68 -13.98 -4.91 0.00
CA ALA A 68 -15.28 -4.65 0.63
C ALA A 68 -15.20 -3.51 1.66
N LYS A 69 -14.11 -3.42 2.44
CA LYS A 69 -13.86 -2.27 3.32
C LYS A 69 -13.78 -0.95 2.56
N VAL A 70 -13.10 -0.91 1.42
CA VAL A 70 -13.03 0.30 0.57
C VAL A 70 -14.42 0.69 0.10
N GLU A 71 -15.21 -0.25 -0.38
CA GLU A 71 -16.53 0.00 -0.95
C GLU A 71 -17.58 0.43 0.08
N THR A 72 -17.58 -0.20 1.24
CA THR A 72 -18.58 0.02 2.29
C THR A 72 -18.18 1.11 3.28
N ALA A 73 -16.97 1.68 3.16
CA ALA A 73 -16.50 2.72 4.07
C ALA A 73 -17.45 3.93 4.09
N ARG A 74 -17.73 4.41 5.30
CA ARG A 74 -18.58 5.61 5.51
C ARG A 74 -17.80 6.93 5.42
N SER A 75 -16.47 6.86 5.43
CA SER A 75 -15.55 8.00 5.36
C SER A 75 -14.38 7.71 4.43
N ALA A 76 -13.71 8.76 3.94
CA ALA A 76 -12.48 8.62 3.17
C ALA A 76 -11.37 7.95 3.98
N GLU A 77 -11.27 8.24 5.27
CA GLU A 77 -10.29 7.60 6.17
C GLU A 77 -10.49 6.09 6.24
N GLY A 78 -11.75 5.62 6.40
CA GLY A 78 -12.07 4.19 6.38
C GLY A 78 -11.74 3.53 5.04
N ALA A 79 -11.99 4.22 3.91
CA ALA A 79 -11.62 3.73 2.59
C ALA A 79 -10.10 3.63 2.43
N VAL A 80 -9.34 4.64 2.85
CA VAL A 80 -7.87 4.63 2.85
C VAL A 80 -7.31 3.48 3.69
N ALA A 81 -7.88 3.24 4.88
CA ALA A 81 -7.47 2.10 5.71
C ALA A 81 -7.62 0.77 4.96
N GLY A 82 -8.74 0.59 4.22
CA GLY A 82 -8.96 -0.58 3.35
C GLY A 82 -7.90 -0.70 2.24
N VAL A 83 -7.54 0.42 1.61
CA VAL A 83 -6.50 0.45 0.57
C VAL A 83 -5.12 0.08 1.14
N VAL A 84 -4.74 0.64 2.28
CA VAL A 84 -3.45 0.32 2.94
C VAL A 84 -3.40 -1.15 3.34
N GLU A 85 -4.50 -1.70 3.86
CA GLU A 85 -4.61 -3.12 4.22
C GLU A 85 -4.54 -4.03 2.98
N PHE A 86 -5.13 -3.62 1.85
CA PHE A 86 -5.05 -4.34 0.58
C PHE A 86 -3.60 -4.49 0.12
N PHE A 87 -2.83 -3.39 0.05
CA PHE A 87 -1.43 -3.44 -0.34
C PHE A 87 -0.57 -4.26 0.63
N GLY A 88 -0.84 -4.17 1.94
CA GLY A 88 -0.17 -4.99 2.94
C GLY A 88 -0.45 -6.48 2.76
N SER A 89 -1.70 -6.85 2.49
CA SER A 89 -2.12 -8.23 2.24
C SER A 89 -1.56 -8.78 0.92
N LEU A 90 -1.55 -7.95 -0.14
CA LEU A 90 -0.94 -8.29 -1.42
C LEU A 90 0.57 -8.56 -1.27
N ALA A 91 1.27 -7.69 -0.55
CA ALA A 91 2.70 -7.89 -0.28
C ALA A 91 2.96 -9.18 0.50
N ALA A 92 2.15 -9.48 1.52
CA ALA A 92 2.25 -10.74 2.28
C ALA A 92 2.02 -11.97 1.38
N THR A 93 1.05 -11.90 0.46
CA THR A 93 0.73 -12.96 -0.50
C THR A 93 1.90 -13.24 -1.46
N SER A 94 2.70 -12.23 -1.81
CA SER A 94 3.88 -12.41 -2.67
C SER A 94 4.96 -13.33 -2.08
N ALA A 95 4.87 -13.67 -0.80
CA ALA A 95 5.85 -14.42 -0.01
C ALA A 95 7.27 -13.83 -0.02
N ASN A 96 7.43 -12.57 -0.47
CA ASN A 96 8.70 -11.85 -0.52
C ASN A 96 8.80 -10.84 0.62
N ARG A 97 9.58 -11.19 1.64
CA ARG A 97 9.75 -10.35 2.86
C ARG A 97 10.32 -8.96 2.56
N VAL A 98 11.15 -8.83 1.53
CA VAL A 98 11.73 -7.54 1.14
C VAL A 98 10.65 -6.63 0.56
N LEU A 99 9.78 -7.15 -0.30
CA LEU A 99 8.65 -6.39 -0.85
C LEU A 99 7.65 -5.98 0.24
N VAL A 100 7.42 -6.86 1.24
CA VAL A 100 6.61 -6.51 2.41
C VAL A 100 7.18 -5.30 3.15
N LEU A 101 8.49 -5.31 3.43
CA LEU A 101 9.16 -4.23 4.16
C LEU A 101 9.25 -2.94 3.33
N ALA A 102 9.42 -3.04 2.01
CA ALA A 102 9.51 -1.89 1.13
C ALA A 102 8.14 -1.21 0.90
N MET A 103 7.09 -2.00 0.70
CA MET A 103 5.77 -1.47 0.34
C MET A 103 5.05 -0.79 1.50
N GLN A 104 5.16 -1.32 2.72
CA GLN A 104 4.42 -0.81 3.87
C GLN A 104 4.70 0.66 4.23
N PRO A 105 5.96 1.14 4.31
CA PRO A 105 6.23 2.55 4.60
C PRO A 105 5.71 3.47 3.49
N VAL A 106 5.88 3.08 2.23
CA VAL A 106 5.41 3.88 1.08
C VAL A 106 3.88 4.04 1.10
N THR A 107 3.13 2.95 1.31
CA THR A 107 1.66 3.02 1.39
C THR A 107 1.18 3.84 2.57
N LYS A 108 1.87 3.79 3.71
CA LYS A 108 1.54 4.62 4.88
C LYS A 108 1.76 6.10 4.63
N LEU A 109 2.85 6.46 3.94
CA LEU A 109 3.15 7.86 3.61
C LEU A 109 2.21 8.42 2.54
N LEU A 110 1.69 7.58 1.64
CA LEU A 110 0.68 7.98 0.65
C LEU A 110 -0.73 8.11 1.25
N ALA A 111 -1.00 7.52 2.42
CA ALA A 111 -2.33 7.45 2.99
C ALA A 111 -2.99 8.83 3.24
N PRO A 112 -2.32 9.86 3.82
CA PRO A 112 -2.93 11.17 4.05
C PRO A 112 -3.36 11.85 2.75
N SER A 113 -2.50 11.84 1.73
CA SER A 113 -2.79 12.45 0.45
C SER A 113 -3.84 11.66 -0.35
N LEU A 114 -3.86 10.34 -0.27
CA LEU A 114 -4.92 9.51 -0.85
C LEU A 114 -6.30 9.84 -0.24
N ARG A 115 -6.35 10.15 1.07
CA ARG A 115 -7.57 10.63 1.70
C ARG A 115 -8.09 11.89 1.01
N ARG A 116 -7.24 12.89 0.75
CA ARG A 116 -7.64 14.10 0.02
C ARG A 116 -8.15 13.80 -1.40
N VAL A 117 -7.54 12.84 -2.10
CA VAL A 117 -8.01 12.41 -3.42
C VAL A 117 -9.42 11.81 -3.31
N ILE A 118 -9.65 10.91 -2.36
CA ILE A 118 -10.97 10.28 -2.16
C ILE A 118 -12.04 11.32 -1.78
N ASP A 119 -11.68 12.33 -0.97
CA ASP A 119 -12.60 13.41 -0.57
C ASP A 119 -12.96 14.34 -1.75
N ARG A 120 -12.02 14.61 -2.65
CA ARG A 120 -12.19 15.58 -3.74
C ARG A 120 -12.63 14.98 -5.06
N VAL A 121 -12.38 13.69 -5.30
CA VAL A 121 -12.69 13.00 -6.55
C VAL A 121 -13.85 12.04 -6.34
N PRO A 122 -15.08 12.39 -6.72
CA PRO A 122 -16.29 11.59 -6.40
C PRO A 122 -16.20 10.12 -6.83
N GLN A 123 -15.53 9.84 -7.94
CA GLN A 123 -15.35 8.47 -8.46
C GLN A 123 -14.05 7.79 -7.99
N GLY A 124 -13.23 8.49 -7.20
CA GLY A 124 -11.91 8.00 -6.79
C GLY A 124 -11.99 6.64 -6.09
N ARG A 125 -12.88 6.52 -5.12
CA ARG A 125 -13.09 5.29 -4.35
C ARG A 125 -13.58 4.11 -5.21
N SER A 126 -14.57 4.33 -6.05
CA SER A 126 -15.10 3.27 -6.92
C SER A 126 -14.07 2.78 -7.93
N ARG A 127 -13.28 3.68 -8.51
CA ARG A 127 -12.17 3.33 -9.42
C ARG A 127 -11.11 2.48 -8.73
N ILE A 128 -10.74 2.83 -7.49
CA ILE A 128 -9.82 2.03 -6.66
C ILE A 128 -10.37 0.61 -6.48
N ALA A 129 -11.61 0.48 -6.03
CA ALA A 129 -12.23 -0.82 -5.79
C ALA A 129 -12.32 -1.66 -7.08
N VAL A 130 -12.70 -1.07 -8.21
CA VAL A 130 -12.75 -1.76 -9.51
C VAL A 130 -11.36 -2.27 -9.91
N ALA A 131 -10.32 -1.44 -9.83
CA ALA A 131 -8.96 -1.86 -10.18
C ALA A 131 -8.48 -3.00 -9.26
N GLN A 132 -8.73 -2.90 -7.96
CA GLN A 132 -8.39 -3.96 -6.99
C GLN A 132 -9.13 -5.26 -7.29
N ARG A 133 -10.41 -5.22 -7.68
CA ARG A 133 -11.15 -6.41 -8.11
C ARG A 133 -10.52 -7.07 -9.34
N CYS A 134 -10.16 -6.29 -10.35
CA CYS A 134 -9.51 -6.83 -11.54
C CYS A 134 -8.18 -7.51 -11.21
N ILE A 135 -7.39 -6.94 -10.29
CA ILE A 135 -6.15 -7.55 -9.81
C ILE A 135 -6.44 -8.90 -9.13
N VAL A 136 -7.41 -8.93 -8.20
CA VAL A 136 -7.75 -10.15 -7.45
C VAL A 136 -8.32 -11.22 -8.37
N GLU A 137 -9.12 -10.85 -9.37
CA GLU A 137 -9.67 -11.79 -10.35
C GLU A 137 -8.57 -12.40 -11.22
N ALA A 138 -7.59 -11.61 -11.67
CA ALA A 138 -6.42 -12.13 -12.37
C ALA A 138 -5.62 -13.10 -11.45
N MET A 139 -5.43 -12.73 -10.18
CA MET A 139 -4.77 -13.60 -9.19
C MET A 139 -5.53 -14.92 -8.99
N ARG A 140 -6.87 -14.90 -8.94
CA ARG A 140 -7.71 -16.10 -8.80
C ARG A 140 -7.49 -17.08 -9.96
N ARG A 141 -7.31 -16.56 -11.17
CA ARG A 141 -7.01 -17.36 -12.37
C ARG A 141 -5.55 -17.78 -12.48
N GLY A 142 -4.68 -17.32 -11.58
CA GLY A 142 -3.23 -17.52 -11.69
C GLY A 142 -2.58 -16.72 -12.83
N ASP A 143 -3.27 -15.72 -13.37
CA ASP A 143 -2.77 -14.88 -14.46
C ASP A 143 -1.88 -13.76 -13.91
N ALA A 144 -0.61 -14.08 -13.76
CA ALA A 144 0.37 -13.17 -13.17
C ALA A 144 0.63 -11.93 -14.04
N GLU A 145 0.60 -12.08 -15.35
CA GLU A 145 0.82 -10.98 -16.31
C GLU A 145 -0.35 -9.98 -16.27
N GLU A 146 -1.57 -10.48 -16.23
CA GLU A 146 -2.75 -9.64 -16.12
C GLU A 146 -2.83 -8.94 -14.76
N ALA A 147 -2.49 -9.64 -13.66
CA ALA A 147 -2.41 -9.04 -12.32
C ALA A 147 -1.39 -7.89 -12.27
N GLN A 148 -0.22 -8.08 -12.88
CA GLN A 148 0.80 -7.05 -13.02
C GLN A 148 0.30 -5.85 -13.85
N ALA A 149 -0.34 -6.11 -14.97
CA ALA A 149 -0.85 -5.08 -15.87
C ALA A 149 -1.93 -4.22 -15.17
N TRP A 150 -2.86 -4.85 -14.46
CA TRP A 150 -3.88 -4.14 -13.68
C TRP A 150 -3.29 -3.33 -12.54
N MET A 151 -2.29 -3.87 -11.84
CA MET A 151 -1.61 -3.13 -10.78
C MET A 151 -0.85 -1.92 -11.33
N THR A 152 -0.21 -2.05 -12.47
CA THR A 152 0.45 -0.91 -13.16
C THR A 152 -0.56 0.21 -13.44
N ARG A 153 -1.70 -0.13 -14.05
CA ARG A 153 -2.78 0.84 -14.32
C ARG A 153 -3.32 1.46 -13.03
N HIS A 154 -3.49 0.66 -11.98
CA HIS A 154 -3.97 1.11 -10.68
C HIS A 154 -3.04 2.16 -10.04
N VAL A 155 -1.73 1.93 -10.06
CA VAL A 155 -0.73 2.88 -9.56
C VAL A 155 -0.66 4.13 -10.44
N GLN A 156 -0.77 4.00 -11.78
CA GLN A 156 -0.83 5.15 -12.68
C GLN A 156 -2.07 6.02 -12.43
N ASP A 157 -3.22 5.41 -12.13
CA ASP A 157 -4.45 6.14 -11.77
C ASP A 157 -4.32 6.94 -10.47
N PHE A 158 -3.44 6.57 -9.53
CA PHE A 158 -3.17 7.41 -8.36
C PHE A 158 -2.63 8.78 -8.76
N ARG A 159 -1.63 8.83 -9.63
CA ARG A 159 -1.10 10.11 -10.14
C ARG A 159 -2.19 10.95 -10.77
N ARG A 160 -3.00 10.36 -11.64
CA ARG A 160 -4.15 11.07 -12.24
C ARG A 160 -5.14 11.56 -11.18
N GLY A 161 -5.39 10.78 -10.14
CA GLY A 161 -6.23 11.18 -9.02
C GLY A 161 -5.72 12.43 -8.29
N TYR A 162 -4.40 12.54 -8.10
CA TYR A 162 -3.76 13.73 -7.54
C TYR A 162 -3.91 14.96 -8.42
N GLU A 163 -3.65 14.81 -9.73
CA GLU A 163 -3.82 15.88 -10.72
C GLU A 163 -5.26 16.41 -10.72
N VAL A 164 -6.26 15.51 -10.73
CA VAL A 164 -7.69 15.87 -10.68
C VAL A 164 -8.08 16.51 -9.36
N ALA A 165 -7.49 16.07 -8.25
CA ALA A 165 -7.72 16.64 -6.93
C ALA A 165 -7.03 18.02 -6.74
N GLY A 166 -6.22 18.48 -7.70
CA GLY A 166 -5.46 19.73 -7.61
C GLY A 166 -4.37 19.68 -6.55
N ILE A 167 -3.78 18.49 -6.33
CA ILE A 167 -2.66 18.29 -5.40
C ILE A 167 -1.38 18.28 -6.22
N ALA A 168 -0.43 19.15 -5.89
CA ALA A 168 0.85 19.22 -6.57
C ALA A 168 1.66 17.93 -6.35
N LEU A 169 2.30 17.42 -7.43
CA LEU A 169 3.03 16.14 -7.36
C LEU A 169 4.33 16.24 -6.55
N ASP A 170 4.86 17.42 -6.38
CA ASP A 170 6.03 17.75 -5.55
C ASP A 170 5.67 18.03 -4.08
N THR A 171 4.40 17.88 -3.70
CA THR A 171 3.97 18.02 -2.29
C THR A 171 4.70 16.99 -1.43
N ARG A 172 5.28 17.45 -0.31
CA ARG A 172 5.94 16.56 0.66
C ARG A 172 4.92 15.68 1.37
N ALA A 173 5.30 14.43 1.62
CA ALA A 173 4.42 13.47 2.29
C ALA A 173 4.06 13.88 3.72
N GLY A 174 4.87 14.71 4.37
CA GLY A 174 4.64 15.24 5.72
C GLY A 174 3.68 16.45 5.79
N ASP A 175 3.43 17.12 4.66
CA ASP A 175 2.66 18.38 4.62
C ASP A 175 1.16 18.15 4.29
N VAL A 176 0.72 16.92 4.28
CA VAL A 176 -0.61 16.51 3.78
C VAL A 176 -1.58 16.16 4.90
#